data_51066692d00d71f011d5572df6d81f1c
#
_entry.id   51066692d00d71f011d5572df6d81f1c
#
_cell.length_a   1.000
_cell.length_b   1.000
_cell.length_c   1.000
_cell.angle_alpha   90.00
_cell.angle_beta   90.00
_cell.angle_gamma   90.00
#
_symmetry.space_group_name_H-M   'P 1'
#
loop_
_entity.id
_entity.type
_entity.pdbx_description
1 polymer ?
#
loop_
_entity_poly.entity_id
_entity_poly.type
_entity_poly.pdbx_seq_one_letter_code
_entity_poly.pdbx_strand_id
1 'polypeptide(L)'
;MIKPRIALDMDEVIADVSPKFLDLYERELGIRLQKEDYWGKKIYQINGAMHVRDFLHDKGFFADLPVMPGSQEVVKSLTEHYDVFITTAAMEFRASLEDKYDWLLQHFPFIHWRNFVFCGDKSILRADYMIDDHVNNLETFTGKGLLYTASHNIHETRFTRVNNWEEIGEFFEEECKG
;
A
#
# COMPACT_ATOMS: atom_id res chain seq x y z
N MET A 1 22.33 18.42 4.02
CA MET A 1 21.05 18.51 4.78
C MET A 1 20.49 17.11 4.93
N ILE A 2 19.80 16.83 6.02
CA ILE A 2 19.08 15.55 6.19
C ILE A 2 17.82 15.65 5.35
N LYS A 3 17.57 14.68 4.47
CA LYS A 3 16.32 14.63 3.68
C LYS A 3 15.12 14.32 4.59
N PRO A 4 13.94 14.92 4.33
CA PRO A 4 12.72 14.47 4.97
C PRO A 4 12.42 13.03 4.62
N ARG A 5 11.68 12.31 5.49
CA ARG A 5 11.39 10.89 5.37
C ARG A 5 9.96 10.65 4.95
N ILE A 6 9.78 9.73 4.03
CA ILE A 6 8.46 9.22 3.63
C ILE A 6 8.36 7.76 4.07
N ALA A 7 7.35 7.43 4.89
CA ALA A 7 6.90 6.08 5.15
C ALA A 7 5.82 5.72 4.13
N LEU A 8 6.11 4.77 3.26
CA LEU A 8 5.25 4.37 2.14
C LEU A 8 4.73 2.96 2.37
N ASP A 9 3.40 2.77 2.45
CA ASP A 9 2.83 1.43 2.53
C ASP A 9 3.01 0.64 1.23
N MET A 10 2.92 -0.67 1.32
CA MET A 10 3.11 -1.56 0.18
C MET A 10 1.78 -1.96 -0.45
N ASP A 11 0.91 -2.66 0.31
CA ASP A 11 -0.30 -3.26 -0.22
C ASP A 11 -1.34 -2.17 -0.55
N GLU A 12 -2.03 -2.28 -1.69
CA GLU A 12 -2.99 -1.27 -2.19
C GLU A 12 -2.40 0.13 -2.47
N VAL A 13 -1.09 0.34 -2.22
CA VAL A 13 -0.41 1.62 -2.46
C VAL A 13 0.61 1.51 -3.58
N ILE A 14 1.56 0.57 -3.52
CA ILE A 14 2.53 0.30 -4.60
C ILE A 14 2.32 -1.08 -5.25
N ALA A 15 1.72 -2.03 -4.52
CA ALA A 15 1.33 -3.35 -4.99
C ALA A 15 -0.19 -3.46 -5.04
N ASP A 16 -0.76 -3.76 -6.21
CA ASP A 16 -2.20 -3.90 -6.40
C ASP A 16 -2.67 -5.31 -6.02
N VAL A 17 -3.26 -5.44 -4.84
CA VAL A 17 -3.77 -6.72 -4.32
C VAL A 17 -5.18 -7.02 -4.83
N SER A 18 -5.92 -6.00 -5.26
CA SER A 18 -7.33 -6.11 -5.66
C SER A 18 -7.58 -7.11 -6.78
N PRO A 19 -6.81 -7.15 -7.90
CA PRO A 19 -7.06 -8.11 -8.98
C PRO A 19 -7.00 -9.56 -8.50
N LYS A 20 -6.02 -9.87 -7.65
CA LYS A 20 -5.85 -11.23 -7.12
C LYS A 20 -7.02 -11.66 -6.24
N PHE A 21 -7.52 -10.76 -5.39
CA PHE A 21 -8.71 -11.02 -4.61
C PHE A 21 -9.97 -11.18 -5.46
N LEU A 22 -10.11 -10.42 -6.54
CA LEU A 22 -11.24 -10.54 -7.48
C LEU A 22 -11.23 -11.89 -8.19
N ASP A 23 -10.07 -12.34 -8.66
CA ASP A 23 -9.89 -13.65 -9.29
C ASP A 23 -10.17 -14.80 -8.32
N LEU A 24 -9.70 -14.68 -7.08
CA LEU A 24 -10.00 -15.66 -6.03
C LEU A 24 -11.48 -15.70 -5.70
N TYR A 25 -12.13 -14.54 -5.58
CA TYR A 25 -13.55 -14.46 -5.32
C TYR A 25 -14.36 -15.12 -6.44
N GLU A 26 -14.05 -14.81 -7.70
CA GLU A 26 -14.70 -15.44 -8.87
C GLU A 26 -14.48 -16.95 -8.90
N ARG A 27 -13.26 -17.41 -8.61
CA ARG A 27 -12.93 -18.84 -8.58
C ARG A 27 -13.69 -19.61 -7.51
N GLU A 28 -13.76 -19.05 -6.28
CA GLU A 28 -14.34 -19.74 -5.12
C GLU A 28 -15.88 -19.68 -5.10
N LEU A 29 -16.48 -18.59 -5.60
CA LEU A 29 -17.92 -18.34 -5.48
C LEU A 29 -18.63 -18.32 -6.83
N GLY A 30 -17.92 -18.39 -7.95
CA GLY A 30 -18.50 -18.36 -9.30
C GLY A 30 -19.13 -17.02 -9.68
N ILE A 31 -18.81 -15.95 -8.95
CA ILE A 31 -19.39 -14.61 -9.12
C ILE A 31 -18.28 -13.63 -9.47
N ARG A 32 -18.42 -12.91 -10.59
CA ARG A 32 -17.54 -11.82 -10.95
C ARG A 32 -18.06 -10.52 -10.37
N LEU A 33 -17.30 -9.95 -9.42
CA LEU A 33 -17.66 -8.67 -8.80
C LEU A 33 -17.41 -7.50 -9.74
N GLN A 34 -18.32 -6.51 -9.65
CA GLN A 34 -18.09 -5.18 -10.20
C GLN A 34 -17.59 -4.26 -9.08
N LYS A 35 -17.02 -3.11 -9.44
CA LYS A 35 -16.44 -2.17 -8.48
C LYS A 35 -17.44 -1.75 -7.39
N GLU A 36 -18.70 -1.58 -7.78
CA GLU A 36 -19.80 -1.17 -6.91
C GLU A 36 -20.11 -2.21 -5.82
N ASP A 37 -19.83 -3.49 -6.09
CA ASP A 37 -20.13 -4.59 -5.16
C ASP A 37 -19.22 -4.58 -3.93
N TYR A 38 -17.97 -4.11 -4.08
CA TYR A 38 -16.99 -4.07 -2.99
C TYR A 38 -16.58 -2.64 -2.57
N TRP A 39 -17.18 -1.62 -3.14
CA TRP A 39 -16.92 -0.23 -2.80
C TRP A 39 -17.32 0.06 -1.33
N GLY A 40 -16.39 0.55 -0.54
CA GLY A 40 -16.54 0.72 0.92
C GLY A 40 -16.19 -0.52 1.75
N LYS A 41 -15.70 -1.60 1.12
CA LYS A 41 -15.33 -2.85 1.80
C LYS A 41 -14.06 -3.45 1.22
N LYS A 42 -13.42 -4.32 1.98
CA LYS A 42 -12.44 -5.27 1.43
C LYS A 42 -13.19 -6.42 0.75
N ILE A 43 -12.67 -6.95 -0.35
CA ILE A 43 -13.34 -7.98 -1.16
C ILE A 43 -13.74 -9.20 -0.32
N TYR A 44 -12.87 -9.66 0.57
CA TYR A 44 -13.16 -10.78 1.47
C TYR A 44 -14.21 -10.48 2.56
N GLN A 45 -14.63 -9.21 2.73
CA GLN A 45 -15.71 -8.85 3.65
C GLN A 45 -17.11 -8.93 3.01
N ILE A 46 -17.18 -9.21 1.71
CA ILE A 46 -18.45 -9.45 1.03
C ILE A 46 -19.04 -10.78 1.50
N ASN A 47 -20.35 -10.86 1.59
CA ASN A 47 -21.06 -12.01 2.13
C ASN A 47 -20.58 -13.33 1.53
N GLY A 48 -20.19 -14.28 2.40
CA GLY A 48 -19.71 -15.61 2.02
C GLY A 48 -18.22 -15.69 1.66
N ALA A 49 -17.50 -14.57 1.57
CA ALA A 49 -16.12 -14.52 1.06
C ALA A 49 -15.03 -14.48 2.15
N MET A 50 -15.37 -14.58 3.42
CA MET A 50 -14.37 -14.48 4.51
C MET A 50 -13.22 -15.50 4.36
N HIS A 51 -13.50 -16.69 3.84
CA HIS A 51 -12.48 -17.72 3.59
C HIS A 51 -11.46 -17.30 2.51
N VAL A 52 -11.81 -16.37 1.62
CA VAL A 52 -10.88 -15.82 0.61
C VAL A 52 -9.71 -15.09 1.28
N ARG A 53 -9.90 -14.59 2.50
CA ARG A 53 -8.81 -14.01 3.29
C ARG A 53 -7.74 -15.02 3.68
N ASP A 54 -8.09 -16.29 3.79
CA ASP A 54 -7.14 -17.33 4.21
C ASP A 54 -6.01 -17.55 3.19
N PHE A 55 -6.23 -17.21 1.92
CA PHE A 55 -5.20 -17.24 0.86
C PHE A 55 -4.02 -16.27 1.13
N LEU A 56 -4.20 -15.27 1.99
CA LEU A 56 -3.09 -14.41 2.44
C LEU A 56 -1.99 -15.19 3.19
N HIS A 57 -2.32 -16.38 3.72
CA HIS A 57 -1.35 -17.26 4.38
C HIS A 57 -0.57 -18.15 3.40
N ASP A 58 -0.99 -18.21 2.14
CA ASP A 58 -0.37 -19.07 1.14
C ASP A 58 0.95 -18.47 0.65
N LYS A 59 1.97 -19.32 0.54
CA LYS A 59 3.24 -18.93 -0.08
C LYS A 59 3.00 -18.58 -1.55
N GLY A 60 3.59 -17.47 -2.00
CA GLY A 60 3.44 -16.97 -3.36
C GLY A 60 2.23 -16.06 -3.56
N PHE A 61 1.36 -15.86 -2.55
CA PHE A 61 0.23 -14.94 -2.71
C PHE A 61 0.70 -13.52 -3.07
N PHE A 62 1.76 -13.04 -2.44
CA PHE A 62 2.28 -11.68 -2.66
C PHE A 62 3.41 -11.61 -3.70
N ALA A 63 3.85 -12.74 -4.26
CA ALA A 63 5.02 -12.79 -5.12
C ALA A 63 4.79 -12.19 -6.53
N ASP A 64 3.57 -12.19 -7.02
CA ASP A 64 3.21 -11.84 -8.40
C ASP A 64 2.15 -10.72 -8.48
N LEU A 65 2.04 -9.91 -7.44
CA LEU A 65 1.10 -8.77 -7.45
C LEU A 65 1.49 -7.76 -8.53
N PRO A 66 0.52 -7.21 -9.28
CA PRO A 66 0.78 -6.11 -10.18
C PRO A 66 1.32 -4.88 -9.43
N VAL A 67 2.19 -4.12 -10.08
CA VAL A 67 2.65 -2.83 -9.58
C VAL A 67 1.55 -1.78 -9.81
N MET A 68 1.28 -0.95 -8.81
CA MET A 68 0.36 0.18 -8.96
C MET A 68 0.84 1.11 -10.08
N PRO A 69 -0.01 1.46 -11.07
CA PRO A 69 0.40 2.30 -12.20
C PRO A 69 1.01 3.64 -11.75
N GLY A 70 2.16 4.01 -12.33
CA GLY A 70 2.89 5.24 -12.04
C GLY A 70 3.71 5.23 -10.75
N SER A 71 3.58 4.18 -9.90
CA SER A 71 4.27 4.17 -8.60
C SER A 71 5.79 4.15 -8.73
N GLN A 72 6.33 3.37 -9.66
CA GLN A 72 7.78 3.23 -9.81
C GLN A 72 8.45 4.55 -10.22
N GLU A 73 7.84 5.26 -11.17
CA GLU A 73 8.36 6.53 -11.68
C GLU A 73 8.33 7.61 -10.59
N VAL A 74 7.17 7.75 -9.92
CA VAL A 74 7.00 8.77 -8.88
C VAL A 74 7.85 8.46 -7.66
N VAL A 75 7.86 7.22 -7.16
CA VAL A 75 8.71 6.83 -6.03
C VAL A 75 10.18 7.06 -6.35
N LYS A 76 10.62 6.75 -7.56
CA LYS A 76 12.01 7.01 -7.98
C LYS A 76 12.33 8.51 -7.95
N SER A 77 11.45 9.35 -8.47
CA SER A 77 11.61 10.81 -8.40
C SER A 77 11.67 11.31 -6.96
N LEU A 78 10.79 10.79 -6.08
CA LEU A 78 10.78 11.15 -4.66
C LEU A 78 12.13 10.86 -3.98
N THR A 79 12.86 9.81 -4.37
CA THR A 79 14.18 9.50 -3.78
C THR A 79 15.24 10.57 -4.03
N GLU A 80 15.02 11.47 -4.98
CA GLU A 80 15.96 12.58 -5.23
C GLU A 80 15.93 13.61 -4.08
N HIS A 81 14.78 13.80 -3.45
CA HIS A 81 14.54 14.83 -2.43
C HIS A 81 14.21 14.28 -1.04
N TYR A 82 13.76 13.02 -0.93
CA TYR A 82 13.31 12.36 0.28
C TYR A 82 14.05 11.05 0.54
N ASP A 83 14.15 10.69 1.82
CA ASP A 83 14.51 9.33 2.24
C ASP A 83 13.22 8.48 2.27
N VAL A 84 12.98 7.69 1.23
CA VAL A 84 11.80 6.85 1.10
C VAL A 84 12.02 5.50 1.78
N PHE A 85 11.12 5.14 2.70
CA PHE A 85 11.06 3.85 3.39
C PHE A 85 9.77 3.14 2.99
N ILE A 86 9.87 1.89 2.51
CA ILE A 86 8.69 1.07 2.26
C ILE A 86 8.36 0.31 3.54
N THR A 87 7.13 0.50 4.03
CA THR A 87 6.68 0.00 5.33
C THR A 87 5.52 -0.96 5.12
N THR A 88 5.60 -2.19 5.63
CA THR A 88 4.54 -3.18 5.45
C THR A 88 4.38 -4.09 6.66
N ALA A 89 3.13 -4.46 6.97
CA ALA A 89 2.78 -5.42 8.02
C ALA A 89 2.98 -6.89 7.57
N ALA A 90 4.02 -7.17 6.79
CA ALA A 90 4.29 -8.51 6.25
C ALA A 90 4.32 -9.62 7.32
N MET A 91 4.62 -9.27 8.58
CA MET A 91 4.65 -10.24 9.69
C MET A 91 3.26 -10.78 10.09
N GLU A 92 2.16 -10.13 9.67
CA GLU A 92 0.80 -10.64 9.88
C GLU A 92 0.62 -12.00 9.18
N PHE A 93 1.21 -12.15 8.00
CA PHE A 93 1.16 -13.38 7.20
C PHE A 93 2.58 -13.89 6.99
N ARG A 94 3.00 -14.87 7.77
CA ARG A 94 4.40 -15.33 7.77
C ARG A 94 4.97 -15.64 6.38
N ALA A 95 4.17 -16.23 5.49
CA ALA A 95 4.59 -16.55 4.12
C ALA A 95 4.86 -15.29 3.28
N SER A 96 4.23 -14.16 3.61
CA SER A 96 4.37 -12.92 2.85
C SER A 96 5.73 -12.23 3.02
N LEU A 97 6.50 -12.57 4.07
CA LEU A 97 7.79 -11.93 4.33
C LEU A 97 8.78 -12.10 3.17
N GLU A 98 8.94 -13.33 2.71
CA GLU A 98 9.84 -13.68 1.60
C GLU A 98 9.29 -13.11 0.29
N ASP A 99 8.00 -13.35 0.00
CA ASP A 99 7.33 -12.88 -1.20
C ASP A 99 7.45 -11.36 -1.36
N LYS A 100 7.13 -10.59 -0.32
CA LYS A 100 7.19 -9.11 -0.34
C LYS A 100 8.61 -8.58 -0.46
N TYR A 101 9.56 -9.23 0.23
CA TYR A 101 10.97 -8.85 0.12
C TYR A 101 11.47 -9.01 -1.32
N ASP A 102 11.22 -10.15 -1.95
CA ASP A 102 11.65 -10.45 -3.32
C ASP A 102 10.91 -9.55 -4.33
N TRP A 103 9.60 -9.33 -4.12
CA TRP A 103 8.81 -8.42 -4.94
C TRP A 103 9.37 -6.98 -4.90
N LEU A 104 9.76 -6.48 -3.73
CA LEU A 104 10.37 -5.16 -3.59
C LEU A 104 11.72 -5.06 -4.30
N LEU A 105 12.57 -6.09 -4.19
CA LEU A 105 13.84 -6.14 -4.92
C LEU A 105 13.63 -6.14 -6.44
N GLN A 106 12.61 -6.81 -6.92
CA GLN A 106 12.28 -6.91 -8.35
C GLN A 106 11.73 -5.59 -8.91
N HIS A 107 10.77 -4.99 -8.21
CA HIS A 107 9.99 -3.88 -8.74
C HIS A 107 10.48 -2.49 -8.30
N PHE A 108 11.17 -2.39 -7.15
CA PHE A 108 11.73 -1.15 -6.61
C PHE A 108 13.24 -1.29 -6.32
N PRO A 109 14.07 -1.76 -7.28
CA PRO A 109 15.50 -2.02 -7.07
C PRO A 109 16.32 -0.78 -6.75
N PHE A 110 15.77 0.41 -6.97
CA PHE A 110 16.37 1.70 -6.63
C PHE A 110 16.17 2.08 -5.15
N ILE A 111 15.32 1.38 -4.40
CA ILE A 111 15.21 1.51 -2.95
C ILE A 111 16.15 0.49 -2.30
N HIS A 112 17.07 1.00 -1.48
CA HIS A 112 18.00 0.11 -0.79
C HIS A 112 17.28 -0.73 0.27
N TRP A 113 17.63 -2.01 0.44
CA TRP A 113 16.98 -2.94 1.39
C TRP A 113 16.91 -2.43 2.83
N ARG A 114 17.81 -1.54 3.26
CA ARG A 114 17.77 -0.89 4.58
C ARG A 114 16.55 0.00 4.79
N ASN A 115 15.91 0.38 3.70
CA ASN A 115 14.70 1.20 3.71
C ASN A 115 13.43 0.33 3.62
N PHE A 116 13.55 -1.01 3.67
CA PHE A 116 12.41 -1.92 3.81
C PHE A 116 12.14 -2.12 5.30
N VAL A 117 10.96 -1.74 5.76
CA VAL A 117 10.56 -1.77 7.16
C VAL A 117 9.38 -2.72 7.31
N PHE A 118 9.64 -3.92 7.79
CA PHE A 118 8.61 -4.91 8.08
C PHE A 118 8.16 -4.73 9.52
N CYS A 119 7.03 -4.05 9.74
CA CYS A 119 6.48 -3.77 11.06
C CYS A 119 4.96 -3.84 11.07
N GLY A 120 4.39 -4.40 12.13
CA GLY A 120 2.94 -4.52 12.30
C GLY A 120 2.28 -3.26 12.86
N ASP A 121 3.00 -2.50 13.69
CA ASP A 121 2.52 -1.26 14.28
C ASP A 121 3.33 -0.07 13.77
N LYS A 122 2.72 0.68 12.84
CA LYS A 122 3.37 1.82 12.20
C LYS A 122 3.42 3.08 13.07
N SER A 123 2.79 3.07 14.25
CA SER A 123 2.85 4.20 15.20
C SER A 123 4.26 4.48 15.71
N ILE A 124 5.15 3.49 15.64
CA ILE A 124 6.56 3.62 16.03
C ILE A 124 7.44 4.31 14.98
N LEU A 125 6.92 4.54 13.77
CA LEU A 125 7.70 5.11 12.66
C LEU A 125 7.95 6.59 12.88
N ARG A 126 9.20 6.99 12.69
CA ARG A 126 9.60 8.39 12.69
C ARG A 126 9.86 8.86 11.27
N ALA A 127 8.82 9.38 10.64
CA ALA A 127 8.89 9.97 9.30
C ALA A 127 8.16 11.33 9.29
N ASP A 128 8.38 12.13 8.25
CA ASP A 128 7.73 13.43 8.07
C ASP A 128 6.39 13.26 7.33
N TYR A 129 6.34 12.28 6.42
CA TYR A 129 5.16 11.93 5.64
C TYR A 129 4.85 10.44 5.74
N MET A 130 3.57 10.09 5.67
CA MET A 130 3.10 8.70 5.53
C MET A 130 2.09 8.64 4.40
N ILE A 131 2.25 7.69 3.47
CA ILE A 131 1.28 7.37 2.42
C ILE A 131 0.78 5.96 2.71
N ASP A 132 -0.50 5.82 3.03
CA ASP A 132 -1.07 4.56 3.51
C ASP A 132 -2.56 4.51 3.12
N ASP A 133 -3.11 3.32 2.86
CA ASP A 133 -4.52 3.10 2.58
C ASP A 133 -5.34 2.84 3.87
N HIS A 134 -4.64 2.56 4.97
CA HIS A 134 -5.25 2.25 6.27
C HIS A 134 -5.34 3.46 7.19
N VAL A 135 -6.57 3.88 7.47
CA VAL A 135 -6.91 4.98 8.39
C VAL A 135 -6.24 4.84 9.75
N ASN A 136 -6.23 3.64 10.33
CA ASN A 136 -5.65 3.40 11.66
C ASN A 136 -4.16 3.75 11.73
N ASN A 137 -3.41 3.55 10.63
CA ASN A 137 -2.01 3.91 10.57
C ASN A 137 -1.84 5.44 10.56
N LEU A 138 -2.70 6.14 9.82
CA LEU A 138 -2.67 7.61 9.73
C LEU A 138 -3.15 8.29 11.03
N GLU A 139 -4.10 7.68 11.76
CA GLU A 139 -4.59 8.22 13.04
C GLU A 139 -3.52 8.29 14.12
N THR A 140 -2.59 7.35 14.10
CA THR A 140 -1.51 7.28 15.10
C THR A 140 -0.21 7.93 14.63
N PHE A 141 -0.16 8.33 13.37
CA PHE A 141 1.02 8.97 12.77
C PHE A 141 1.14 10.44 13.18
N THR A 142 2.34 10.87 13.54
CA THR A 142 2.59 12.24 14.04
C THR A 142 3.00 13.24 12.97
N GLY A 143 3.37 12.76 11.77
CA GLY A 143 3.71 13.58 10.60
C GLY A 143 2.49 13.87 9.73
N LYS A 144 2.72 14.26 8.47
CA LYS A 144 1.68 14.52 7.48
C LYS A 144 1.23 13.22 6.81
N GLY A 145 0.01 12.77 7.11
CA GLY A 145 -0.59 11.56 6.54
C GLY A 145 -1.34 11.83 5.24
N LEU A 146 -1.09 11.02 4.22
CA LEU A 146 -1.83 11.00 2.96
C LEU A 146 -2.58 9.67 2.85
N LEU A 147 -3.91 9.73 2.70
CA LEU A 147 -4.75 8.56 2.53
C LEU A 147 -4.80 8.18 1.04
N TYR A 148 -4.14 7.07 0.69
CA TYR A 148 -4.26 6.52 -0.66
C TYR A 148 -5.61 5.84 -0.84
N THR A 149 -6.30 6.14 -1.94
CA THR A 149 -7.64 5.61 -2.19
C THR A 149 -7.61 4.12 -2.49
N ALA A 150 -8.21 3.34 -1.60
CA ALA A 150 -8.49 1.92 -1.77
C ALA A 150 -9.99 1.65 -1.58
N SER A 151 -10.48 0.49 -2.04
CA SER A 151 -11.93 0.19 -2.00
C SER A 151 -12.55 0.36 -0.62
N HIS A 152 -11.85 -0.04 0.43
CA HIS A 152 -12.38 -0.05 1.79
C HIS A 152 -12.40 1.30 2.49
N ASN A 153 -11.68 2.31 2.00
CA ASN A 153 -11.53 3.61 2.66
C ASN A 153 -12.25 4.76 1.96
N ILE A 154 -13.04 4.51 0.92
CA ILE A 154 -13.65 5.55 0.06
C ILE A 154 -14.56 6.55 0.80
N HIS A 155 -15.11 6.15 1.95
CA HIS A 155 -15.99 6.99 2.77
C HIS A 155 -15.22 7.83 3.81
N GLU A 156 -13.91 7.64 3.93
CA GLU A 156 -13.09 8.41 4.86
C GLU A 156 -12.80 9.82 4.31
N THR A 157 -13.00 10.83 5.13
CA THR A 157 -12.88 12.25 4.72
C THR A 157 -11.97 13.08 5.63
N ARG A 158 -11.40 12.50 6.68
CA ARG A 158 -10.60 13.20 7.69
C ARG A 158 -9.17 13.51 7.27
N PHE A 159 -8.67 12.80 6.25
CA PHE A 159 -7.28 12.88 5.81
C PHE A 159 -7.16 13.50 4.42
N THR A 160 -6.02 14.11 4.13
CA THR A 160 -5.66 14.50 2.76
C THR A 160 -5.64 13.24 1.89
N ARG A 161 -6.52 13.22 0.89
CA ARG A 161 -6.69 12.06 0.00
C ARG A 161 -5.86 12.23 -1.26
N VAL A 162 -5.26 11.12 -1.70
CA VAL A 162 -4.64 10.96 -3.02
C VAL A 162 -5.23 9.73 -3.70
N ASN A 163 -5.58 9.85 -4.96
CA ASN A 163 -6.32 8.81 -5.68
C ASN A 163 -5.44 7.95 -6.59
N ASN A 164 -4.28 8.44 -6.92
CA ASN A 164 -3.32 7.80 -7.82
C ASN A 164 -1.91 8.39 -7.61
N TRP A 165 -0.95 7.83 -8.31
CA TRP A 165 0.44 8.23 -8.20
C TRP A 165 0.76 9.57 -8.87
N GLU A 166 -0.05 10.04 -9.83
CA GLU A 166 0.06 11.38 -10.40
C GLU A 166 -0.23 12.45 -9.34
N GLU A 167 -1.33 12.31 -8.59
CA GLU A 167 -1.67 13.21 -7.48
C GLU A 167 -0.62 13.22 -6.36
N ILE A 168 0.03 12.07 -6.10
CA ILE A 168 1.17 12.03 -5.16
C ILE A 168 2.34 12.85 -5.70
N GLY A 169 2.66 12.69 -6.99
CA GLY A 169 3.73 13.48 -7.63
C GLY A 169 3.47 14.98 -7.51
N GLU A 170 2.26 15.42 -7.87
CA GLU A 170 1.84 16.83 -7.77
C GLU A 170 1.94 17.37 -6.33
N PHE A 171 1.45 16.59 -5.36
CA PHE A 171 1.53 16.95 -3.95
C PHE A 171 2.98 17.24 -3.50
N PHE A 172 3.91 16.34 -3.81
CA PHE A 172 5.30 16.50 -3.39
C PHE A 172 6.06 17.57 -4.21
N GLU A 173 5.65 17.83 -5.44
CA GLU A 173 6.16 18.98 -6.19
C GLU A 173 5.77 20.33 -5.54
N GLU A 174 4.57 20.41 -4.97
CA GLU A 174 4.13 21.60 -4.22
C GLU A 174 4.89 21.75 -2.90
N GLU A 175 5.08 20.65 -2.15
CA GLU A 175 5.87 20.66 -0.90
C GLU A 175 7.34 21.10 -1.14
N CYS A 176 7.93 20.80 -2.29
CA CYS A 176 9.28 21.23 -2.63
C CYS A 176 9.40 22.73 -2.96
N LYS A 177 8.28 23.40 -3.28
CA LYS A 177 8.28 24.83 -3.66
C LYS A 177 8.09 25.75 -2.44
N GLY A 178 7.63 25.23 -1.31
CA GLY A 178 7.34 25.97 -0.08
C GLY A 178 8.47 25.92 0.92
#